data_a13adad4d82d06d880d7e192379f6f79
#
_entry.id   a13adad4d82d06d880d7e192379f6f79
#
_cell.length_a   1.000
_cell.length_b   1.000
_cell.length_c   1.000
_cell.angle_alpha   90.00
_cell.angle_beta   90.00
_cell.angle_gamma   90.00
#
_symmetry.space_group_name_H-M   'P 1'
#
loop_
_entity.id
_entity.type
_entity.pdbx_description
1 polymer ?
#
loop_
_entity_poly.entity_id
_entity_poly.type
_entity_poly.pdbx_seq_one_letter_code
_entity_poly.pdbx_strand_id
1 'polypeptide(L)'
;MKIYPYVNTTRANKDGSFPVYFIISTKQGRFFVNTGITTCDKLVEMSFPKADANWKRKTVLLGKYFASVTSLCLERDIAGMSNEELKRRILSDVFGIQKKAKSFTLSDTILLFADTKREQTAVLYRITARKVESFDRNADFSIEKDWLDSFYNHCIRQGMKINGVAKELRNIRAVFNWARRRGMTDKYPFLDYHIREEETTPNNLSVEDLRRLRDYPCEPWQKIYVDFFFLSFYLAGINPVDLLSLKADCIKDGHLSFIRKKTNKEGVTKIRVITLPVLPEAQEIIDRYPSREGWLVSFMDCRGDYHSFARQANEALQKVGPSWKVKDKVGKLRKMEHAPICSGITLYSARYSFGSIAANDLDISERTIGQCLGHSWSKQVTARYIAADQRKIDNAVKRVVEFVAGK
;
A
#
# COMPACT_ATOMS: atom_id res chain seq x y z
N MET A 1 -18.97 47.21 -6.83
CA MET A 1 -18.97 46.43 -5.59
C MET A 1 -19.65 47.25 -4.50
N LYS A 2 -20.48 46.65 -3.62
CA LYS A 2 -21.12 47.35 -2.48
C LYS A 2 -20.71 46.63 -1.20
N ILE A 3 -20.34 47.42 -0.15
CA ILE A 3 -19.90 46.89 1.12
C ILE A 3 -20.71 47.61 2.23
N TYR A 4 -21.29 46.88 3.13
CA TYR A 4 -22.03 47.45 4.26
C TYR A 4 -22.02 46.52 5.48
N PRO A 5 -22.05 47.06 6.72
CA PRO A 5 -22.11 46.25 7.90
C PRO A 5 -23.52 45.69 8.10
N TYR A 6 -23.58 44.48 8.66
CA TYR A 6 -24.81 43.75 8.92
C TYR A 6 -24.75 43.04 10.27
N VAL A 7 -25.81 43.13 11.03
CA VAL A 7 -25.99 42.39 12.28
C VAL A 7 -27.05 41.34 12.10
N ASN A 8 -26.70 40.09 12.36
CA ASN A 8 -27.66 39.00 12.32
C ASN A 8 -28.35 38.84 13.66
N THR A 9 -29.50 39.51 13.87
CA THR A 9 -30.26 39.46 15.10
C THR A 9 -31.14 38.23 15.29
N THR A 10 -31.17 37.31 14.30
CA THR A 10 -31.96 36.07 14.38
C THR A 10 -31.20 34.96 15.11
N ARG A 11 -29.87 35.12 15.31
CA ARG A 11 -29.02 34.11 15.93
C ARG A 11 -28.07 34.75 16.91
N ALA A 12 -28.47 34.78 18.17
CA ALA A 12 -27.63 35.26 19.27
C ALA A 12 -26.51 34.24 19.60
N ASN A 13 -25.37 34.75 20.06
CA ASN A 13 -24.32 33.98 20.71
C ASN A 13 -24.80 33.46 22.08
N LYS A 14 -24.00 32.60 22.73
CA LYS A 14 -24.32 32.06 24.07
C LYS A 14 -24.44 33.14 25.15
N ASP A 15 -23.78 34.28 24.95
CA ASP A 15 -23.80 35.43 25.82
C ASP A 15 -24.89 36.48 25.52
N GLY A 16 -25.80 36.12 24.59
CA GLY A 16 -26.90 37.00 24.14
C GLY A 16 -26.49 38.08 23.14
N SER A 17 -25.21 38.18 22.78
CA SER A 17 -24.73 39.17 21.79
C SER A 17 -24.95 38.68 20.35
N PHE A 18 -24.93 39.62 19.39
CA PHE A 18 -25.09 39.34 17.98
C PHE A 18 -23.79 39.61 17.21
N PRO A 19 -23.35 38.71 16.31
CA PRO A 19 -22.16 38.93 15.51
C PRO A 19 -22.39 39.99 14.42
N VAL A 20 -21.36 40.81 14.20
CA VAL A 20 -21.34 41.84 13.15
C VAL A 20 -20.56 41.31 11.94
N TYR A 21 -21.15 41.42 10.77
CA TYR A 21 -20.56 40.99 9.49
C TYR A 21 -20.41 42.21 8.57
N PHE A 22 -19.47 42.10 7.60
CA PHE A 22 -19.57 42.86 6.37
C PHE A 22 -20.25 42.00 5.30
N ILE A 23 -21.26 42.57 4.63
CA ILE A 23 -21.81 42.01 3.40
C ILE A 23 -21.10 42.65 2.23
N ILE A 24 -20.51 41.86 1.37
CA ILE A 24 -19.81 42.29 0.16
C ILE A 24 -20.56 41.73 -1.04
N SER A 25 -21.07 42.65 -1.88
CA SER A 25 -21.81 42.30 -3.10
C SER A 25 -20.94 42.57 -4.31
N THR A 26 -20.66 41.52 -5.08
CA THR A 26 -19.91 41.53 -6.34
C THR A 26 -20.83 41.21 -7.53
N LYS A 27 -20.28 41.19 -8.75
CA LYS A 27 -21.02 40.68 -9.92
C LYS A 27 -21.32 39.18 -9.84
N GLN A 28 -20.54 38.44 -9.06
CA GLN A 28 -20.68 36.98 -8.87
C GLN A 28 -21.62 36.58 -7.70
N GLY A 29 -22.26 37.55 -7.05
CA GLY A 29 -23.15 37.34 -5.90
C GLY A 29 -22.62 38.04 -4.63
N ARG A 30 -23.19 37.70 -3.48
CA ARG A 30 -22.84 38.29 -2.18
C ARG A 30 -22.25 37.25 -1.24
N PHE A 31 -21.31 37.69 -0.40
CA PHE A 31 -20.76 36.87 0.67
C PHE A 31 -20.59 37.66 1.96
N PHE A 32 -20.42 36.95 3.08
CA PHE A 32 -20.37 37.52 4.42
C PHE A 32 -18.96 37.32 5.02
N VAL A 33 -18.42 38.37 5.61
CA VAL A 33 -17.16 38.37 6.36
C VAL A 33 -17.47 38.71 7.80
N ASN A 34 -17.16 37.80 8.73
CA ASN A 34 -17.31 38.05 10.16
C ASN A 34 -16.20 39.02 10.61
N THR A 35 -16.59 40.11 11.26
CA THR A 35 -15.65 41.14 11.76
C THR A 35 -14.99 40.75 13.09
N GLY A 36 -15.45 39.72 13.77
CA GLY A 36 -15.03 39.37 15.13
C GLY A 36 -15.62 40.29 16.21
N ILE A 37 -16.41 41.30 15.82
CA ILE A 37 -17.06 42.22 16.79
C ILE A 37 -18.49 41.74 17.04
N THR A 38 -18.95 41.90 18.28
CA THR A 38 -20.33 41.60 18.68
C THR A 38 -21.04 42.85 19.20
N THR A 39 -22.36 42.85 19.11
CA THR A 39 -23.24 43.95 19.55
C THR A 39 -24.43 43.41 20.33
N CYS A 40 -25.03 44.23 21.17
CA CYS A 40 -26.28 43.87 21.89
C CYS A 40 -27.55 44.14 21.05
N ASP A 41 -27.46 44.97 19.99
CA ASP A 41 -28.59 45.33 19.13
C ASP A 41 -28.09 45.76 17.74
N LYS A 42 -28.99 46.23 16.87
CA LYS A 42 -28.68 46.74 15.53
C LYS A 42 -27.75 47.94 15.56
N LEU A 43 -26.91 48.05 14.54
CA LEU A 43 -26.09 49.28 14.34
C LEU A 43 -26.97 50.42 13.78
N VAL A 44 -26.67 51.63 14.20
CA VAL A 44 -27.23 52.84 13.60
C VAL A 44 -26.13 53.59 12.88
N GLU A 45 -26.21 53.77 11.58
CA GLU A 45 -25.21 54.45 10.75
C GLU A 45 -23.77 54.02 11.02
N MET A 46 -23.52 52.73 11.11
CA MET A 46 -22.24 52.11 11.48
C MET A 46 -21.81 52.32 12.92
N SER A 47 -22.65 52.90 13.77
CA SER A 47 -22.35 53.13 15.21
C SER A 47 -23.00 52.03 16.03
N PHE A 48 -22.27 51.61 17.08
CA PHE A 48 -22.79 50.66 18.07
C PHE A 48 -23.76 51.37 19.06
N PRO A 49 -24.81 50.66 19.55
CA PRO A 49 -25.71 51.18 20.56
C PRO A 49 -24.93 51.64 21.82
N LYS A 50 -25.36 52.76 22.44
CA LYS A 50 -24.73 53.28 23.69
C LYS A 50 -24.79 52.26 24.85
N ALA A 51 -25.74 51.34 24.82
CA ALA A 51 -25.88 50.23 25.77
C ALA A 51 -24.80 49.15 25.62
N ASP A 52 -24.07 49.14 24.49
CA ASP A 52 -23.03 48.15 24.21
C ASP A 52 -21.75 48.51 25.00
N ALA A 53 -21.17 47.53 25.67
CA ALA A 53 -19.90 47.74 26.36
C ALA A 53 -18.81 48.18 25.37
N ASN A 54 -18.10 49.28 25.70
CA ASN A 54 -17.04 49.84 24.82
C ASN A 54 -17.52 50.31 23.43
N TRP A 55 -18.80 50.74 23.29
CA TRP A 55 -19.40 51.10 22.01
C TRP A 55 -18.57 52.08 21.16
N LYS A 56 -17.95 53.12 21.78
CA LYS A 56 -17.07 54.07 21.08
C LYS A 56 -15.89 53.36 20.42
N ARG A 57 -15.22 52.50 21.19
CA ARG A 57 -14.06 51.69 20.67
C ARG A 57 -14.48 50.75 19.57
N LYS A 58 -15.61 50.06 19.73
CA LYS A 58 -16.18 49.17 18.70
C LYS A 58 -16.53 49.92 17.43
N THR A 59 -17.13 51.11 17.53
CA THR A 59 -17.47 51.99 16.40
C THR A 59 -16.22 52.40 15.62
N VAL A 60 -15.17 52.87 16.34
CA VAL A 60 -13.90 53.25 15.69
C VAL A 60 -13.24 52.01 15.01
N LEU A 61 -13.27 50.86 15.66
CA LEU A 61 -12.68 49.64 15.14
C LEU A 61 -13.43 49.15 13.87
N LEU A 62 -14.77 49.17 13.88
CA LEU A 62 -15.59 48.84 12.75
C LEU A 62 -15.33 49.75 11.56
N GLY A 63 -15.18 51.05 11.80
CA GLY A 63 -14.83 52.05 10.80
C GLY A 63 -13.47 51.79 10.17
N LYS A 64 -12.46 51.45 10.97
CA LYS A 64 -11.14 51.06 10.49
C LYS A 64 -11.20 49.84 9.59
N TYR A 65 -11.89 48.78 10.05
CA TYR A 65 -12.05 47.56 9.23
C TYR A 65 -12.80 47.82 7.91
N PHE A 66 -13.86 48.67 7.99
CA PHE A 66 -14.62 49.06 6.80
C PHE A 66 -13.73 49.79 5.77
N ALA A 67 -12.91 50.76 6.24
CA ALA A 67 -11.97 51.48 5.37
C ALA A 67 -10.94 50.52 4.74
N SER A 68 -10.36 49.62 5.55
CA SER A 68 -9.37 48.63 5.03
C SER A 68 -9.98 47.67 4.03
N VAL A 69 -11.19 47.14 4.29
CA VAL A 69 -11.89 46.26 3.34
C VAL A 69 -12.21 46.98 2.05
N THR A 70 -12.67 48.25 2.17
CA THR A 70 -12.99 49.07 1.00
C THR A 70 -11.75 49.37 0.15
N SER A 71 -10.64 49.78 0.81
CA SER A 71 -9.37 50.02 0.14
C SER A 71 -8.89 48.78 -0.64
N LEU A 72 -8.89 47.63 0.05
CA LEU A 72 -8.52 46.36 -0.57
C LEU A 72 -9.42 46.00 -1.78
N CYS A 73 -10.73 46.25 -1.66
CA CYS A 73 -11.68 46.01 -2.73
C CYS A 73 -11.57 46.96 -3.94
N LEU A 74 -10.79 48.02 -3.83
CA LEU A 74 -10.50 48.97 -4.90
C LEU A 74 -9.17 48.68 -5.63
N GLU A 75 -8.38 47.75 -5.16
CA GLU A 75 -7.13 47.36 -5.83
C GLU A 75 -7.39 46.72 -7.20
N ARG A 76 -6.50 47.00 -8.17
CA ARG A 76 -6.64 46.55 -9.56
C ARG A 76 -6.59 45.00 -9.68
N ASP A 77 -5.83 44.37 -8.81
CA ASP A 77 -5.59 42.90 -8.83
C ASP A 77 -6.84 42.07 -8.49
N ILE A 78 -7.91 42.73 -8.01
CA ILE A 78 -9.14 42.06 -7.57
C ILE A 78 -10.13 41.79 -8.71
N ALA A 79 -9.97 42.46 -9.84
CA ALA A 79 -10.96 42.43 -10.95
C ALA A 79 -11.24 41.04 -11.54
N GLY A 80 -10.34 40.04 -11.31
CA GLY A 80 -10.49 38.66 -11.80
C GLY A 80 -10.70 37.63 -10.69
N MET A 81 -10.74 38.02 -9.41
CA MET A 81 -10.83 37.08 -8.30
C MET A 81 -12.25 36.54 -8.12
N SER A 82 -12.34 35.26 -7.73
CA SER A 82 -13.59 34.67 -7.26
C SER A 82 -13.98 35.23 -5.87
N ASN A 83 -15.28 35.16 -5.52
CA ASN A 83 -15.74 35.57 -4.20
C ASN A 83 -15.03 34.84 -3.05
N GLU A 84 -14.63 33.60 -3.26
CA GLU A 84 -13.89 32.80 -2.27
C GLU A 84 -12.45 33.30 -2.05
N GLU A 85 -11.75 33.64 -3.15
CA GLU A 85 -10.41 34.20 -3.11
C GLU A 85 -10.41 35.60 -2.48
N LEU A 86 -11.36 36.48 -2.87
CA LEU A 86 -11.52 37.78 -2.29
C LEU A 86 -11.82 37.71 -0.77
N LYS A 87 -12.74 36.82 -0.37
CA LYS A 87 -13.02 36.59 1.04
C LYS A 87 -11.79 36.13 1.82
N ARG A 88 -10.98 35.24 1.24
CA ARG A 88 -9.74 34.74 1.85
C ARG A 88 -8.73 35.87 2.03
N ARG A 89 -8.55 36.71 1.03
CA ARG A 89 -7.64 37.85 1.06
C ARG A 89 -8.09 38.89 2.10
N ILE A 90 -9.38 39.19 2.19
CA ILE A 90 -9.92 40.11 3.22
C ILE A 90 -9.67 39.52 4.63
N LEU A 91 -9.91 38.23 4.85
CA LEU A 91 -9.68 37.59 6.14
C LEU A 91 -8.20 37.60 6.53
N SER A 92 -7.27 37.40 5.57
CA SER A 92 -5.82 37.47 5.81
C SER A 92 -5.36 38.89 6.07
N ASP A 93 -5.62 39.80 5.13
CA ASP A 93 -4.93 41.08 5.06
C ASP A 93 -5.56 42.15 5.99
N VAL A 94 -6.87 42.08 6.24
CA VAL A 94 -7.57 43.00 7.10
C VAL A 94 -7.77 42.48 8.52
N PHE A 95 -8.10 41.23 8.67
CA PHE A 95 -8.41 40.65 9.97
C PHE A 95 -7.28 39.80 10.57
N GLY A 96 -6.18 39.59 9.85
CA GLY A 96 -5.07 38.73 10.27
C GLY A 96 -5.47 37.26 10.47
N ILE A 97 -6.65 36.89 9.98
CA ILE A 97 -7.16 35.53 10.06
C ILE A 97 -6.61 34.76 8.86
N GLN A 98 -5.41 34.27 8.98
CA GLN A 98 -4.98 33.22 8.08
C GLN A 98 -5.81 31.99 8.42
N LYS A 99 -6.86 31.69 7.63
CA LYS A 99 -7.27 30.30 7.52
C LYS A 99 -6.03 29.58 7.01
N LYS A 100 -5.34 28.81 7.88
CA LYS A 100 -4.44 27.77 7.39
C LYS A 100 -5.22 27.08 6.28
N ALA A 101 -4.80 27.25 5.04
CA ALA A 101 -5.22 26.34 3.97
C ALA A 101 -5.14 24.98 4.64
N LYS A 102 -6.17 24.12 4.51
CA LYS A 102 -6.11 22.76 5.05
C LYS A 102 -4.81 22.17 4.51
N SER A 103 -3.75 22.31 5.28
CA SER A 103 -2.47 21.72 4.88
C SER A 103 -2.75 20.25 4.87
N PHE A 104 -2.70 19.66 3.69
CA PHE A 104 -2.78 18.20 3.58
C PHE A 104 -1.74 17.65 4.51
N THR A 105 -2.19 16.86 5.47
CA THR A 105 -1.26 16.13 6.33
C THR A 105 -0.47 15.15 5.47
N LEU A 106 0.64 14.67 5.98
CA LEU A 106 1.40 13.61 5.32
C LEU A 106 0.51 12.36 5.10
N SER A 107 -0.35 12.04 6.08
CA SER A 107 -1.33 10.95 5.97
C SER A 107 -2.31 11.18 4.81
N ASP A 108 -2.92 12.37 4.70
CA ASP A 108 -3.82 12.72 3.59
C ASP A 108 -3.11 12.58 2.24
N THR A 109 -1.86 13.03 2.17
CA THR A 109 -1.06 12.95 0.94
C THR A 109 -0.70 11.52 0.57
N ILE A 110 -0.42 10.65 1.56
CA ILE A 110 -0.20 9.22 1.33
C ILE A 110 -1.48 8.58 0.76
N LEU A 111 -2.66 8.96 1.26
CA LEU A 111 -3.96 8.47 0.75
C LEU A 111 -4.19 8.91 -0.70
N LEU A 112 -3.94 10.19 -1.02
CA LEU A 112 -4.00 10.70 -2.40
C LEU A 112 -3.04 9.94 -3.33
N PHE A 113 -1.85 9.62 -2.85
CA PHE A 113 -0.91 8.81 -3.62
C PHE A 113 -1.37 7.37 -3.80
N ALA A 114 -2.00 6.79 -2.77
CA ALA A 114 -2.57 5.44 -2.83
C ALA A 114 -3.61 5.33 -3.95
N ASP A 115 -4.46 6.34 -4.13
CA ASP A 115 -5.49 6.36 -5.18
C ASP A 115 -4.92 6.36 -6.61
N THR A 116 -3.64 6.71 -6.77
CA THR A 116 -2.91 6.58 -8.04
C THR A 116 -2.38 5.17 -8.31
N LYS A 117 -2.59 4.21 -7.39
CA LYS A 117 -2.02 2.86 -7.44
C LYS A 117 -3.10 1.82 -7.71
N ARG A 118 -2.65 0.63 -8.17
CA ARG A 118 -3.52 -0.56 -8.20
C ARG A 118 -3.92 -0.95 -6.78
N GLU A 119 -5.10 -1.50 -6.60
CA GLU A 119 -5.70 -1.78 -5.28
C GLU A 119 -4.75 -2.52 -4.32
N GLN A 120 -4.09 -3.58 -4.77
CA GLN A 120 -3.12 -4.32 -3.94
C GLN A 120 -1.95 -3.45 -3.42
N THR A 121 -1.51 -2.48 -4.21
CA THR A 121 -0.47 -1.53 -3.80
C THR A 121 -1.07 -0.40 -2.98
N ALA A 122 -2.27 0.07 -3.32
CA ALA A 122 -3.00 1.11 -2.59
C ALA A 122 -3.23 0.71 -1.13
N VAL A 123 -3.62 -0.55 -0.88
CA VAL A 123 -3.78 -1.10 0.48
C VAL A 123 -2.52 -0.91 1.33
N LEU A 124 -1.33 -1.13 0.75
CA LEU A 124 -0.06 -0.95 1.49
C LEU A 124 0.16 0.51 1.88
N TYR A 125 -0.13 1.46 0.99
CA TYR A 125 -0.04 2.89 1.29
C TYR A 125 -1.09 3.33 2.31
N ARG A 126 -2.32 2.83 2.24
CA ARG A 126 -3.34 3.09 3.26
C ARG A 126 -2.93 2.59 4.65
N ILE A 127 -2.24 1.45 4.74
CA ILE A 127 -1.65 0.97 6.00
C ILE A 127 -0.58 1.93 6.49
N THR A 128 0.31 2.41 5.61
CA THR A 128 1.33 3.40 5.95
C THR A 128 0.70 4.70 6.45
N ALA A 129 -0.36 5.20 5.78
CA ALA A 129 -1.09 6.41 6.18
C ALA A 129 -1.63 6.30 7.61
N ARG A 130 -2.29 5.18 7.94
CA ARG A 130 -2.81 4.94 9.30
C ARG A 130 -1.71 4.93 10.36
N LYS A 131 -0.53 4.36 10.06
CA LYS A 131 0.61 4.35 10.99
C LYS A 131 1.19 5.74 11.19
N VAL A 132 1.31 6.54 10.13
CA VAL A 132 1.73 7.94 10.20
C VAL A 132 0.73 8.74 11.03
N GLU A 133 -0.56 8.61 10.77
CA GLU A 133 -1.63 9.29 11.51
C GLU A 133 -1.66 8.89 13.00
N SER A 134 -1.43 7.61 13.29
CA SER A 134 -1.36 7.08 14.66
C SER A 134 -0.14 7.59 15.44
N PHE A 135 0.98 7.82 14.75
CA PHE A 135 2.21 8.34 15.34
C PHE A 135 2.17 9.87 15.49
N ASP A 136 1.82 10.56 14.42
CA ASP A 136 1.74 12.03 14.37
C ASP A 136 0.66 12.47 13.37
N ARG A 137 -0.51 12.79 13.90
CA ARG A 137 -1.67 13.23 13.10
C ARG A 137 -1.42 14.53 12.34
N ASN A 138 -0.52 15.38 12.85
CA ASN A 138 -0.24 16.69 12.28
C ASN A 138 0.99 16.70 11.37
N ALA A 139 1.66 15.56 11.21
CA ALA A 139 2.80 15.44 10.30
C ALA A 139 2.43 15.95 8.90
N ASP A 140 3.28 16.77 8.33
CA ASP A 140 3.17 17.33 6.99
C ASP A 140 4.52 17.24 6.27
N PHE A 141 4.69 17.96 5.17
CA PHE A 141 5.95 17.95 4.42
C PHE A 141 7.10 18.71 5.11
N SER A 142 6.88 19.31 6.28
CA SER A 142 7.94 19.96 7.07
C SER A 142 8.75 18.99 7.93
N ILE A 143 8.37 17.70 7.98
CA ILE A 143 9.12 16.71 8.77
C ILE A 143 10.58 16.63 8.32
N GLU A 144 11.45 16.38 9.28
CA GLU A 144 12.89 16.29 9.09
C GLU A 144 13.39 14.86 9.45
N LYS A 145 14.69 14.67 9.37
CA LYS A 145 15.36 13.38 9.63
C LYS A 145 15.01 12.81 11.01
N ASP A 146 14.98 13.68 12.04
CA ASP A 146 14.68 13.28 13.42
C ASP A 146 13.26 12.72 13.58
N TRP A 147 12.31 13.22 12.76
CA TRP A 147 10.97 12.65 12.73
C TRP A 147 10.99 11.23 12.18
N LEU A 148 11.79 10.96 11.12
CA LEU A 148 11.93 9.61 10.56
C LEU A 148 12.51 8.62 11.57
N ASP A 149 13.53 9.04 12.34
CA ASP A 149 14.11 8.21 13.40
C ASP A 149 13.11 7.98 14.54
N SER A 150 12.34 8.99 14.90
CA SER A 150 11.29 8.89 15.92
C SER A 150 10.18 7.94 15.48
N PHE A 151 9.74 8.03 14.23
CA PHE A 151 8.76 7.12 13.62
C PHE A 151 9.30 5.68 13.57
N TYR A 152 10.57 5.48 13.16
CA TYR A 152 11.23 4.19 13.17
C TYR A 152 11.18 3.57 14.57
N ASN A 153 11.65 4.30 15.59
CA ASN A 153 11.70 3.84 16.96
C ASN A 153 10.31 3.55 17.55
N HIS A 154 9.31 4.36 17.17
CA HIS A 154 7.91 4.10 17.53
C HIS A 154 7.42 2.77 16.96
N CYS A 155 7.64 2.51 15.67
CA CYS A 155 7.24 1.27 15.02
C CYS A 155 7.92 0.03 15.63
N ILE A 156 9.21 0.12 15.95
CA ILE A 156 9.94 -0.96 16.64
C ILE A 156 9.33 -1.25 18.02
N ARG A 157 9.03 -0.22 18.80
CA ARG A 157 8.37 -0.37 20.10
C ARG A 157 6.96 -0.99 20.01
N GLN A 158 6.29 -0.81 18.88
CA GLN A 158 5.02 -1.49 18.57
C GLN A 158 5.21 -2.96 18.08
N GLY A 159 6.43 -3.49 18.15
CA GLY A 159 6.74 -4.88 17.79
C GLY A 159 6.94 -5.14 16.29
N MET A 160 7.09 -4.09 15.47
CA MET A 160 7.41 -4.28 14.05
C MET A 160 8.86 -4.73 13.87
N LYS A 161 9.08 -5.67 12.94
CA LYS A 161 10.43 -6.06 12.51
C LYS A 161 11.07 -4.95 11.66
N ILE A 162 12.40 -4.86 11.67
CA ILE A 162 13.19 -3.84 10.96
C ILE A 162 12.78 -3.72 9.50
N ASN A 163 12.72 -4.82 8.76
CA ASN A 163 12.30 -4.81 7.35
C ASN A 163 10.83 -4.39 7.14
N GLY A 164 9.97 -4.59 8.15
CA GLY A 164 8.62 -4.06 8.16
C GLY A 164 8.60 -2.53 8.24
N VAL A 165 9.42 -1.94 9.13
CA VAL A 165 9.57 -0.49 9.26
C VAL A 165 10.24 0.09 8.00
N ALA A 166 11.27 -0.57 7.49
CA ALA A 166 11.93 -0.18 6.24
C ALA A 166 10.94 -0.06 5.07
N LYS A 167 9.97 -0.97 4.97
CA LYS A 167 8.90 -0.91 3.96
C LYS A 167 8.04 0.36 4.14
N GLU A 168 7.64 0.69 5.37
CA GLU A 168 6.84 1.90 5.62
C GLU A 168 7.64 3.18 5.26
N LEU A 169 8.91 3.26 5.66
CA LEU A 169 9.79 4.39 5.31
C LEU A 169 9.99 4.51 3.78
N ARG A 170 10.14 3.39 3.06
CA ARG A 170 10.19 3.40 1.58
C ARG A 170 8.89 3.91 0.96
N ASN A 171 7.74 3.59 1.54
CA ASN A 171 6.47 4.12 1.10
C ASN A 171 6.39 5.64 1.32
N ILE A 172 6.78 6.15 2.49
CA ILE A 172 6.84 7.58 2.78
C ILE A 172 7.79 8.28 1.79
N ARG A 173 8.99 7.73 1.56
CA ARG A 173 9.96 8.25 0.58
C ARG A 173 9.39 8.34 -0.83
N ALA A 174 8.61 7.34 -1.24
CA ALA A 174 7.96 7.35 -2.56
C ALA A 174 6.92 8.47 -2.67
N VAL A 175 6.19 8.78 -1.60
CA VAL A 175 5.23 9.88 -1.53
C VAL A 175 5.94 11.22 -1.60
N PHE A 176 7.03 11.44 -0.86
CA PHE A 176 7.84 12.65 -0.98
C PHE A 176 8.36 12.86 -2.41
N ASN A 177 8.89 11.82 -3.04
CA ASN A 177 9.35 11.89 -4.43
C ASN A 177 8.22 12.24 -5.41
N TRP A 178 7.02 11.73 -5.17
CA TRP A 178 5.84 12.03 -5.98
C TRP A 178 5.36 13.47 -5.77
N ALA A 179 5.31 13.94 -4.54
CA ALA A 179 4.91 15.30 -4.16
C ALA A 179 5.89 16.35 -4.71
N ARG A 180 7.20 16.11 -4.61
CA ARG A 180 8.24 16.99 -5.16
C ARG A 180 8.10 17.14 -6.68
N ARG A 181 7.89 16.06 -7.43
CA ARG A 181 7.66 16.13 -8.88
C ARG A 181 6.40 16.91 -9.28
N ARG A 182 5.49 17.16 -8.34
CA ARG A 182 4.27 17.96 -8.53
C ARG A 182 4.35 19.37 -7.94
N GLY A 183 5.50 19.77 -7.43
CA GLY A 183 5.69 21.08 -6.81
C GLY A 183 4.91 21.29 -5.51
N MET A 184 4.47 20.20 -4.86
CA MET A 184 3.75 20.28 -3.58
C MET A 184 4.69 20.57 -2.41
N THR A 185 5.97 20.25 -2.54
CA THR A 185 7.02 20.52 -1.55
C THR A 185 8.40 20.47 -2.19
N ASP A 186 9.34 21.29 -1.68
CA ASP A 186 10.76 21.19 -1.98
C ASP A 186 11.54 20.45 -0.90
N LYS A 187 10.92 20.22 0.26
CA LYS A 187 11.50 19.49 1.39
C LYS A 187 11.73 18.03 1.06
N TYR A 188 12.85 17.45 1.56
CA TYR A 188 13.17 16.05 1.35
C TYR A 188 13.97 15.45 2.52
N PRO A 189 13.30 14.91 3.54
CA PRO A 189 13.96 14.39 4.75
C PRO A 189 14.84 13.15 4.50
N PHE A 190 14.76 12.56 3.32
CA PHE A 190 15.51 11.36 2.93
C PHE A 190 16.84 11.65 2.23
N LEU A 191 17.31 12.92 2.12
CA LEU A 191 18.50 13.25 1.34
C LEU A 191 19.72 12.43 1.81
N ASP A 192 19.98 12.42 3.10
CA ASP A 192 21.08 11.68 3.74
C ASP A 192 20.54 10.67 4.77
N TYR A 193 19.34 10.15 4.53
CA TYR A 193 18.72 9.16 5.42
C TYR A 193 18.88 7.75 4.89
N HIS A 194 19.63 6.94 5.62
CA HIS A 194 19.76 5.51 5.33
C HIS A 194 18.62 4.73 5.99
N ILE A 195 17.77 4.10 5.19
CA ILE A 195 16.73 3.19 5.71
C ILE A 195 17.40 1.89 6.14
N ARG A 196 17.33 1.58 7.44
CA ARG A 196 17.91 0.36 8.02
C ARG A 196 17.16 -0.87 7.53
N GLU A 197 17.90 -1.88 7.08
CA GLU A 197 17.39 -3.15 6.60
C GLU A 197 18.22 -4.29 7.16
N GLU A 198 17.60 -5.44 7.41
CA GLU A 198 18.26 -6.68 7.76
C GLU A 198 18.26 -7.63 6.58
N GLU A 199 19.35 -8.33 6.39
CA GLU A 199 19.39 -9.44 5.45
C GLU A 199 18.42 -10.54 5.89
N THR A 200 17.65 -11.04 4.95
CA THR A 200 16.73 -12.15 5.18
C THR A 200 17.28 -13.40 4.52
N THR A 201 17.50 -14.43 5.31
CA THR A 201 17.85 -15.75 4.77
C THR A 201 16.64 -16.32 4.01
N PRO A 202 16.80 -16.72 2.76
CA PRO A 202 15.73 -17.39 2.03
C PRO A 202 15.29 -18.66 2.75
N ASN A 203 14.01 -18.89 2.88
CA ASN A 203 13.47 -20.10 3.50
C ASN A 203 13.37 -21.21 2.42
N ASN A 204 14.53 -21.73 2.00
CA ASN A 204 14.65 -22.88 1.11
C ASN A 204 14.74 -24.18 1.93
N LEU A 205 14.19 -25.23 1.39
CA LEU A 205 14.29 -26.59 1.93
C LEU A 205 15.47 -27.34 1.28
N SER A 206 16.12 -28.18 2.06
CA SER A 206 17.11 -29.13 1.53
C SER A 206 16.43 -30.23 0.67
N VAL A 207 17.21 -30.93 -0.10
CA VAL A 207 16.73 -32.10 -0.87
C VAL A 207 16.12 -33.16 0.04
N GLU A 208 16.76 -33.41 1.19
CA GLU A 208 16.29 -34.34 2.21
C GLU A 208 14.95 -33.90 2.81
N ASP A 209 14.78 -32.61 3.12
CA ASP A 209 13.52 -32.08 3.64
C ASP A 209 12.39 -32.18 2.61
N LEU A 210 12.70 -31.91 1.33
CA LEU A 210 11.74 -32.07 0.25
C LEU A 210 11.30 -33.54 0.10
N ARG A 211 12.24 -34.50 0.13
CA ARG A 211 11.92 -35.93 0.09
C ARG A 211 11.09 -36.34 1.30
N ARG A 212 11.49 -35.93 2.51
CA ARG A 212 10.73 -36.21 3.73
C ARG A 212 9.31 -35.65 3.66
N LEU A 213 9.13 -34.43 3.16
CA LEU A 213 7.84 -33.79 3.01
C LEU A 213 6.97 -34.51 1.97
N ARG A 214 7.57 -34.93 0.82
CA ARG A 214 6.87 -35.66 -0.25
C ARG A 214 6.35 -37.02 0.22
N ASP A 215 7.19 -37.73 0.92
CA ASP A 215 6.97 -39.13 1.29
C ASP A 215 6.23 -39.29 2.64
N TYR A 216 6.00 -38.18 3.36
CA TYR A 216 5.28 -38.20 4.63
C TYR A 216 3.79 -38.54 4.44
N PRO A 217 3.26 -39.52 5.23
CA PRO A 217 1.84 -39.90 5.16
C PRO A 217 0.96 -38.79 5.78
N CYS A 218 0.66 -37.79 4.95
CA CYS A 218 -0.18 -36.65 5.34
C CYS A 218 -1.63 -37.05 5.55
N GLU A 219 -2.33 -36.36 6.46
CA GLU A 219 -3.77 -36.39 6.51
C GLU A 219 -4.40 -35.94 5.17
N PRO A 220 -5.56 -36.48 4.75
CA PRO A 220 -6.17 -36.15 3.47
C PRO A 220 -6.36 -34.66 3.23
N TRP A 221 -6.72 -33.89 4.28
CA TRP A 221 -6.88 -32.44 4.19
C TRP A 221 -5.55 -31.66 4.02
N GLN A 222 -4.42 -32.24 4.43
CA GLN A 222 -3.09 -31.64 4.26
C GLN A 222 -2.54 -31.97 2.87
N LYS A 223 -2.85 -33.15 2.33
CA LYS A 223 -2.31 -33.68 1.07
C LYS A 223 -2.52 -32.70 -0.10
N ILE A 224 -3.68 -32.07 -0.19
CA ILE A 224 -3.99 -31.07 -1.24
C ILE A 224 -2.98 -29.90 -1.21
N TYR A 225 -2.54 -29.45 -0.04
CA TYR A 225 -1.60 -28.34 0.09
C TYR A 225 -0.15 -28.78 -0.13
N VAL A 226 0.19 -30.00 0.25
CA VAL A 226 1.50 -30.61 -0.06
C VAL A 226 1.62 -30.83 -1.57
N ASP A 227 0.59 -31.37 -2.21
CA ASP A 227 0.57 -31.56 -3.66
C ASP A 227 0.62 -30.21 -4.39
N PHE A 228 -0.07 -29.19 -3.92
CA PHE A 228 0.05 -27.83 -4.47
C PHE A 228 1.47 -27.27 -4.35
N PHE A 229 2.13 -27.49 -3.21
CA PHE A 229 3.52 -27.08 -3.00
C PHE A 229 4.44 -27.77 -4.00
N PHE A 230 4.30 -29.10 -4.18
CA PHE A 230 5.12 -29.84 -5.12
C PHE A 230 4.79 -29.53 -6.58
N LEU A 231 3.53 -29.28 -6.93
CA LEU A 231 3.19 -28.80 -8.27
C LEU A 231 3.87 -27.46 -8.58
N SER A 232 3.87 -26.53 -7.59
CA SER A 232 4.64 -25.29 -7.75
C SER A 232 6.13 -25.56 -7.94
N PHE A 233 6.72 -26.46 -7.15
CA PHE A 233 8.14 -26.83 -7.24
C PHE A 233 8.49 -27.46 -8.59
N TYR A 234 7.73 -28.43 -9.06
CA TYR A 234 7.94 -29.13 -10.33
C TYR A 234 7.75 -28.21 -11.55
N LEU A 235 6.99 -27.16 -11.39
CA LEU A 235 6.85 -26.08 -12.38
C LEU A 235 7.81 -24.91 -12.07
N ALA A 236 9.07 -25.23 -11.74
CA ALA A 236 10.15 -24.28 -11.48
C ALA A 236 9.82 -23.23 -10.41
N GLY A 237 9.08 -23.57 -9.37
CA GLY A 237 8.68 -22.64 -8.32
C GLY A 237 7.76 -21.52 -8.83
N ILE A 238 6.81 -21.86 -9.71
CA ILE A 238 5.80 -20.90 -10.17
C ILE A 238 5.12 -20.22 -8.99
N ASN A 239 4.87 -18.91 -9.09
CA ASN A 239 4.23 -18.19 -8.00
C ASN A 239 2.81 -18.72 -7.75
N PRO A 240 2.38 -18.93 -6.49
CA PRO A 240 1.05 -19.44 -6.16
C PRO A 240 -0.10 -18.68 -6.84
N VAL A 241 -0.02 -17.35 -6.92
CA VAL A 241 -1.06 -16.55 -7.61
C VAL A 241 -1.12 -16.81 -9.11
N ASP A 242 0.03 -17.08 -9.73
CA ASP A 242 0.08 -17.41 -11.15
C ASP A 242 -0.48 -18.83 -11.35
N LEU A 243 0.00 -19.82 -10.59
CA LEU A 243 -0.46 -21.22 -10.68
C LEU A 243 -1.98 -21.36 -10.49
N LEU A 244 -2.54 -20.73 -9.45
CA LEU A 244 -3.99 -20.75 -9.17
C LEU A 244 -4.83 -20.03 -10.23
N SER A 245 -4.23 -19.31 -11.15
CA SER A 245 -4.92 -18.59 -12.22
C SER A 245 -4.77 -19.21 -13.59
N LEU A 246 -4.07 -20.34 -13.71
CA LEU A 246 -3.89 -21.02 -14.96
C LEU A 246 -5.18 -21.73 -15.40
N LYS A 247 -5.44 -21.70 -16.71
CA LYS A 247 -6.52 -22.45 -17.33
C LYS A 247 -5.98 -23.76 -17.91
N ALA A 248 -6.86 -24.72 -18.13
CA ALA A 248 -6.48 -26.03 -18.64
C ALA A 248 -5.82 -25.97 -20.04
N ASP A 249 -6.13 -24.96 -20.83
CA ASP A 249 -5.59 -24.77 -22.21
C ASP A 249 -4.17 -24.16 -22.23
N CYS A 250 -3.59 -23.85 -21.04
CA CYS A 250 -2.22 -23.32 -20.96
C CYS A 250 -1.12 -24.38 -21.23
N ILE A 251 -1.48 -25.67 -21.25
CA ILE A 251 -0.57 -26.78 -21.61
C ILE A 251 -0.76 -27.15 -23.07
N LYS A 252 0.35 -27.10 -23.83
CA LYS A 252 0.42 -27.55 -25.25
C LYS A 252 1.75 -28.24 -25.47
N ASP A 253 1.71 -29.35 -26.17
CA ASP A 253 2.91 -30.15 -26.55
C ASP A 253 3.85 -30.41 -25.36
N GLY A 254 3.28 -30.79 -24.20
CA GLY A 254 4.04 -31.07 -22.98
C GLY A 254 4.65 -29.84 -22.29
N HIS A 255 4.29 -28.63 -22.70
CA HIS A 255 4.77 -27.39 -22.10
C HIS A 255 3.61 -26.54 -21.59
N LEU A 256 3.79 -26.00 -20.41
CA LEU A 256 2.92 -24.99 -19.78
C LEU A 256 3.42 -23.60 -20.14
N SER A 257 2.56 -22.78 -20.74
CA SER A 257 2.86 -21.41 -21.13
C SER A 257 1.95 -20.40 -20.44
N PHE A 258 2.53 -19.39 -19.83
CA PHE A 258 1.76 -18.37 -19.08
C PHE A 258 2.46 -17.02 -19.04
N ILE A 259 1.69 -15.98 -18.67
CA ILE A 259 2.16 -14.62 -18.41
C ILE A 259 1.98 -14.32 -16.93
N ARG A 260 3.05 -13.90 -16.25
CA ARG A 260 2.98 -13.57 -14.83
C ARG A 260 2.03 -12.41 -14.56
N LYS A 261 1.07 -12.58 -13.65
CA LYS A 261 0.15 -11.53 -13.21
C LYS A 261 0.86 -10.28 -12.68
N LYS A 262 1.96 -10.44 -11.94
CA LYS A 262 2.72 -9.33 -11.38
C LYS A 262 3.34 -8.41 -12.45
N THR A 263 3.73 -8.95 -13.60
CA THR A 263 4.41 -8.22 -14.68
C THR A 263 3.48 -7.86 -15.84
N ASN A 264 2.31 -8.47 -15.91
CA ASN A 264 1.27 -8.11 -16.87
C ASN A 264 0.57 -6.84 -16.44
N LYS A 265 1.10 -5.68 -16.90
CA LYS A 265 0.59 -4.34 -16.58
C LYS A 265 0.00 -3.72 -17.82
N GLU A 266 -1.13 -3.03 -17.71
CA GLU A 266 -1.61 -2.13 -18.76
C GLU A 266 -0.51 -1.14 -19.15
N GLY A 267 -0.32 -0.94 -20.46
CA GLY A 267 0.74 -0.07 -21.00
C GLY A 267 2.13 -0.69 -21.07
N VAL A 268 2.33 -1.96 -20.67
CA VAL A 268 3.61 -2.66 -20.90
C VAL A 268 3.64 -3.21 -22.33
N THR A 269 4.50 -2.66 -23.15
CA THR A 269 4.66 -3.01 -24.57
C THR A 269 5.37 -4.35 -24.80
N LYS A 270 6.03 -4.94 -23.78
CA LYS A 270 6.75 -6.22 -23.87
C LYS A 270 6.16 -7.23 -22.88
N ILE A 271 5.21 -8.00 -23.38
CA ILE A 271 4.66 -9.16 -22.67
C ILE A 271 5.67 -10.31 -22.78
N ARG A 272 6.05 -10.88 -21.63
CA ARG A 272 6.91 -12.05 -21.59
C ARG A 272 6.08 -13.28 -21.24
N VAL A 273 6.03 -14.22 -22.19
CA VAL A 273 5.52 -15.56 -21.95
C VAL A 273 6.63 -16.39 -21.30
N ILE A 274 6.29 -17.14 -20.26
CA ILE A 274 7.14 -18.13 -19.62
C ILE A 274 6.64 -19.48 -20.06
N THR A 275 7.55 -20.32 -20.56
CA THR A 275 7.25 -21.67 -21.00
C THR A 275 8.08 -22.64 -20.18
N LEU A 276 7.44 -23.62 -19.56
CA LEU A 276 8.06 -24.62 -18.68
C LEU A 276 7.63 -26.02 -19.14
N PRO A 277 8.50 -27.02 -19.07
CA PRO A 277 8.11 -28.40 -19.38
C PRO A 277 7.19 -28.92 -18.25
N VAL A 278 6.19 -29.72 -18.65
CA VAL A 278 5.34 -30.46 -17.70
C VAL A 278 5.88 -31.88 -17.62
N LEU A 279 6.66 -32.14 -16.56
CA LEU A 279 7.23 -33.45 -16.31
C LEU A 279 6.18 -34.39 -15.70
N PRO A 280 6.41 -35.73 -15.76
CA PRO A 280 5.46 -36.71 -15.24
C PRO A 280 5.02 -36.46 -13.81
N GLU A 281 5.93 -36.01 -12.95
CA GLU A 281 5.66 -35.64 -11.53
C GLU A 281 4.64 -34.50 -11.40
N ALA A 282 4.73 -33.51 -12.27
CA ALA A 282 3.75 -32.40 -12.31
C ALA A 282 2.43 -32.86 -12.90
N GLN A 283 2.49 -33.66 -13.99
CA GLN A 283 1.31 -34.19 -14.67
C GLN A 283 0.46 -35.08 -13.74
N GLU A 284 1.09 -35.93 -12.95
CA GLU A 284 0.40 -36.79 -11.95
C GLU A 284 -0.43 -35.95 -10.97
N ILE A 285 0.10 -34.84 -10.53
CA ILE A 285 -0.66 -33.94 -9.60
C ILE A 285 -1.79 -33.24 -10.36
N ILE A 286 -1.56 -32.79 -11.57
CA ILE A 286 -2.60 -32.15 -12.40
C ILE A 286 -3.76 -33.11 -12.61
N ASP A 287 -3.46 -34.34 -12.97
CA ASP A 287 -4.48 -35.39 -13.22
C ASP A 287 -5.25 -35.80 -11.98
N ARG A 288 -4.63 -35.68 -10.79
CA ARG A 288 -5.27 -35.96 -9.49
C ARG A 288 -6.30 -34.92 -9.11
N TYR A 289 -6.17 -33.67 -9.59
CA TYR A 289 -7.03 -32.56 -9.22
C TYR A 289 -7.70 -31.89 -10.45
N PRO A 290 -8.52 -32.61 -11.22
CA PRO A 290 -9.18 -32.06 -12.39
C PRO A 290 -10.18 -30.96 -11.99
N SER A 291 -10.15 -29.81 -12.66
CA SER A 291 -11.09 -28.72 -12.42
C SER A 291 -12.37 -28.86 -13.25
N ARG A 292 -13.51 -28.54 -12.63
CA ARG A 292 -14.81 -28.43 -13.31
C ARG A 292 -15.08 -27.03 -13.87
N GLU A 293 -14.30 -26.04 -13.46
CA GLU A 293 -14.44 -24.63 -13.87
C GLU A 293 -13.43 -24.21 -14.94
N GLY A 294 -12.71 -25.19 -15.54
CA GLY A 294 -11.74 -24.94 -16.60
C GLY A 294 -10.41 -24.34 -16.12
N TRP A 295 -10.12 -24.41 -14.81
CA TRP A 295 -8.78 -24.15 -14.29
C TRP A 295 -7.85 -25.32 -14.60
N LEU A 296 -6.54 -25.08 -14.54
CA LEU A 296 -5.55 -26.16 -14.68
C LEU A 296 -5.76 -27.25 -13.63
N VAL A 297 -6.05 -26.83 -12.40
CA VAL A 297 -6.28 -27.70 -11.24
C VAL A 297 -7.45 -27.18 -10.40
N SER A 298 -8.16 -28.07 -9.72
CA SER A 298 -9.39 -27.77 -8.96
C SER A 298 -9.18 -27.02 -7.64
N PHE A 299 -7.96 -26.61 -7.31
CA PHE A 299 -7.67 -25.92 -6.04
C PHE A 299 -8.44 -24.63 -5.85
N MET A 300 -8.89 -24.00 -6.94
CA MET A 300 -9.71 -22.79 -6.91
C MET A 300 -11.20 -23.02 -7.18
N ASP A 301 -11.60 -24.25 -7.51
CA ASP A 301 -13.01 -24.55 -7.71
C ASP A 301 -13.81 -24.19 -6.45
N CYS A 302 -14.91 -23.47 -6.62
CA CYS A 302 -15.75 -22.98 -5.52
C CYS A 302 -15.04 -22.06 -4.50
N ARG A 303 -13.88 -21.49 -4.83
CA ARG A 303 -13.13 -20.55 -3.97
C ARG A 303 -13.05 -19.17 -4.60
N GLY A 304 -13.48 -18.15 -3.86
CA GLY A 304 -13.51 -16.77 -4.37
C GLY A 304 -12.19 -16.02 -4.26
N ASP A 305 -11.23 -16.48 -3.44
CA ASP A 305 -10.05 -15.68 -3.09
C ASP A 305 -8.79 -16.52 -2.90
N TYR A 306 -7.77 -16.16 -3.69
CA TYR A 306 -6.47 -16.83 -3.63
C TYR A 306 -5.73 -16.58 -2.30
N HIS A 307 -5.93 -15.42 -1.66
CA HIS A 307 -5.27 -15.10 -0.37
C HIS A 307 -5.72 -16.04 0.74
N SER A 308 -7.01 -16.38 0.74
CA SER A 308 -7.57 -17.35 1.68
C SER A 308 -6.96 -18.74 1.47
N PHE A 309 -6.84 -19.19 0.21
CA PHE A 309 -6.17 -20.46 -0.09
C PHE A 309 -4.70 -20.44 0.36
N ALA A 310 -3.94 -19.40 0.01
CA ALA A 310 -2.51 -19.30 0.34
C ALA A 310 -2.27 -19.29 1.85
N ARG A 311 -3.15 -18.63 2.63
CA ARG A 311 -3.09 -18.65 4.10
C ARG A 311 -3.33 -20.06 4.64
N GLN A 312 -4.42 -20.71 4.21
CA GLN A 312 -4.74 -22.08 4.64
C GLN A 312 -3.64 -23.07 4.27
N ALA A 313 -3.07 -22.93 3.07
CA ALA A 313 -1.96 -23.76 2.61
C ALA A 313 -0.71 -23.58 3.48
N ASN A 314 -0.33 -22.33 3.79
CA ASN A 314 0.80 -22.06 4.67
C ASN A 314 0.57 -22.63 6.08
N GLU A 315 -0.63 -22.47 6.64
CA GLU A 315 -1.00 -23.03 7.95
C GLU A 315 -0.98 -24.56 7.92
N ALA A 316 -1.45 -25.19 6.84
CA ALA A 316 -1.46 -26.64 6.68
C ALA A 316 -0.04 -27.20 6.55
N LEU A 317 0.79 -26.61 5.70
CA LEU A 317 2.20 -27.02 5.50
C LEU A 317 2.99 -26.98 6.81
N GLN A 318 2.78 -25.96 7.64
CA GLN A 318 3.43 -25.85 8.96
C GLN A 318 2.93 -26.85 9.98
N LYS A 319 1.90 -27.62 9.68
CA LYS A 319 1.35 -28.69 10.53
C LYS A 319 1.64 -30.09 9.99
N VAL A 320 2.32 -30.21 8.85
CA VAL A 320 2.71 -31.51 8.30
C VAL A 320 3.81 -32.11 9.16
N GLY A 321 3.49 -33.17 9.86
CA GLY A 321 4.38 -33.87 10.78
C GLY A 321 3.62 -34.56 11.90
N PRO A 322 4.33 -35.21 12.83
CA PRO A 322 3.72 -35.84 14.00
C PRO A 322 2.85 -34.85 14.77
N SER A 323 1.71 -35.29 15.23
CA SER A 323 0.79 -34.49 16.03
C SER A 323 0.29 -35.24 17.27
N TRP A 324 0.05 -34.50 18.33
CA TRP A 324 -0.44 -35.07 19.60
C TRP A 324 -1.43 -34.12 20.30
N LYS A 325 -2.28 -34.70 21.11
CA LYS A 325 -3.28 -33.95 21.90
C LYS A 325 -2.67 -33.50 23.22
N VAL A 326 -2.75 -32.19 23.49
CA VAL A 326 -2.31 -31.61 24.77
C VAL A 326 -3.53 -31.39 25.68
N LYS A 327 -3.40 -31.84 26.94
CA LYS A 327 -4.39 -31.58 27.99
C LYS A 327 -4.05 -30.27 28.71
N ASP A 328 -5.08 -29.52 29.09
CA ASP A 328 -4.90 -28.35 29.95
C ASP A 328 -4.59 -28.74 31.41
N LYS A 329 -4.36 -27.74 32.27
CA LYS A 329 -4.08 -27.94 33.70
C LYS A 329 -5.24 -28.64 34.45
N VAL A 330 -6.42 -28.71 33.85
CA VAL A 330 -7.62 -29.35 34.40
C VAL A 330 -7.87 -30.74 33.78
N GLY A 331 -6.96 -31.22 32.93
CA GLY A 331 -7.06 -32.52 32.25
C GLY A 331 -7.97 -32.57 31.03
N LYS A 332 -8.55 -31.46 30.61
CA LYS A 332 -9.41 -31.34 29.43
C LYS A 332 -8.58 -31.22 28.15
N LEU A 333 -8.88 -32.06 27.15
CA LEU A 333 -8.24 -32.00 25.82
C LEU A 333 -8.57 -30.68 25.15
N ARG A 334 -7.58 -29.78 24.91
CA ARG A 334 -7.82 -28.46 24.35
C ARG A 334 -7.13 -28.18 23.04
N LYS A 335 -6.01 -28.78 22.71
CA LYS A 335 -5.20 -28.39 21.55
C LYS A 335 -4.49 -29.58 20.94
N MET A 336 -4.43 -29.59 19.60
CA MET A 336 -3.48 -30.40 18.85
C MET A 336 -2.19 -29.61 18.70
N GLU A 337 -1.09 -30.19 19.11
CA GLU A 337 0.25 -29.70 18.81
C GLU A 337 0.88 -30.51 17.68
N HIS A 338 1.72 -29.87 16.91
CA HIS A 338 2.36 -30.46 15.75
C HIS A 338 3.87 -30.22 15.82
N ALA A 339 4.67 -31.22 15.48
CA ALA A 339 6.09 -31.07 15.18
C ALA A 339 6.25 -31.04 13.66
N PRO A 340 6.36 -29.86 13.03
CA PRO A 340 6.47 -29.79 11.59
C PRO A 340 7.73 -30.44 11.08
N ILE A 341 7.66 -31.19 9.98
CA ILE A 341 8.84 -31.77 9.29
C ILE A 341 9.76 -30.66 8.82
N CYS A 342 9.17 -29.59 8.28
CA CYS A 342 9.89 -28.42 7.77
C CYS A 342 9.43 -27.18 8.52
N SER A 343 10.24 -26.68 9.45
CA SER A 343 9.92 -25.50 10.24
C SER A 343 9.86 -24.24 9.35
N GLY A 344 8.81 -23.43 9.53
CA GLY A 344 8.64 -22.17 8.83
C GLY A 344 8.34 -22.27 7.33
N ILE A 345 8.08 -23.46 6.82
CA ILE A 345 7.73 -23.69 5.41
C ILE A 345 6.54 -22.82 4.98
N THR A 346 6.61 -22.29 3.78
CA THR A 346 5.54 -21.57 3.09
C THR A 346 5.41 -22.05 1.66
N LEU A 347 4.32 -21.72 0.99
CA LEU A 347 4.20 -21.97 -0.44
C LEU A 347 5.35 -21.39 -1.27
N TYR A 348 5.89 -20.24 -0.80
CA TYR A 348 7.00 -19.58 -1.49
C TYR A 348 8.34 -20.31 -1.32
N SER A 349 8.45 -21.18 -0.33
CA SER A 349 9.64 -22.03 -0.12
C SER A 349 9.88 -22.96 -1.31
N ALA A 350 8.84 -23.39 -2.03
CA ALA A 350 9.00 -24.16 -3.26
C ALA A 350 9.88 -23.45 -4.30
N ARG A 351 9.68 -22.14 -4.43
CA ARG A 351 10.44 -21.30 -5.37
C ARG A 351 11.88 -21.09 -4.92
N TYR A 352 12.08 -20.84 -3.62
CA TYR A 352 13.42 -20.69 -3.06
C TYR A 352 14.21 -22.00 -3.15
N SER A 353 13.57 -23.14 -2.84
CA SER A 353 14.20 -24.45 -2.92
C SER A 353 14.60 -24.81 -4.35
N PHE A 354 13.71 -24.58 -5.34
CA PHE A 354 14.05 -24.80 -6.76
C PHE A 354 15.29 -23.98 -7.16
N GLY A 355 15.31 -22.68 -6.83
CA GLY A 355 16.41 -21.80 -7.17
C GLY A 355 17.72 -22.19 -6.48
N SER A 356 17.65 -22.54 -5.19
CA SER A 356 18.81 -22.94 -4.38
C SER A 356 19.41 -24.26 -4.88
N ILE A 357 18.60 -25.29 -5.09
CA ILE A 357 19.04 -26.61 -5.63
C ILE A 357 19.64 -26.44 -7.01
N ALA A 358 18.99 -25.67 -7.88
CA ALA A 358 19.50 -25.42 -9.23
C ALA A 358 20.89 -24.74 -9.20
N ALA A 359 21.09 -23.79 -8.31
CA ALA A 359 22.34 -23.05 -8.22
C ALA A 359 23.43 -23.82 -7.49
N ASN A 360 23.13 -24.36 -6.29
CA ASN A 360 24.14 -24.84 -5.35
C ASN A 360 24.43 -26.34 -5.53
N ASP A 361 23.42 -27.15 -5.86
CA ASP A 361 23.58 -28.60 -5.97
C ASP A 361 23.84 -29.06 -7.42
N LEU A 362 23.34 -28.28 -8.41
CA LEU A 362 23.40 -28.67 -9.83
C LEU A 362 24.23 -27.72 -10.70
N ASP A 363 24.79 -26.67 -10.14
CA ASP A 363 25.62 -25.66 -10.84
C ASP A 363 24.95 -25.11 -12.13
N ILE A 364 23.64 -24.88 -12.06
CA ILE A 364 22.89 -24.29 -13.18
C ILE A 364 23.09 -22.77 -13.14
N SER A 365 23.44 -22.20 -14.29
CA SER A 365 23.73 -20.77 -14.37
C SER A 365 22.55 -19.92 -13.89
N GLU A 366 22.83 -18.83 -13.12
CA GLU A 366 21.84 -17.86 -12.62
C GLU A 366 20.91 -17.35 -13.75
N ARG A 367 21.45 -17.21 -14.95
CA ARG A 367 20.69 -16.79 -16.13
C ARG A 367 19.58 -17.80 -16.44
N THR A 368 19.92 -19.09 -16.50
CA THR A 368 18.95 -20.16 -16.80
C THR A 368 17.92 -20.24 -15.68
N ILE A 369 18.37 -20.20 -14.41
CA ILE A 369 17.48 -20.15 -13.25
C ILE A 369 16.53 -18.96 -13.34
N GLY A 370 17.04 -17.76 -13.65
CA GLY A 370 16.23 -16.57 -13.83
C GLY A 370 15.20 -16.71 -14.96
N GLN A 371 15.52 -17.43 -16.02
CA GLN A 371 14.58 -17.75 -17.10
C GLN A 371 13.47 -18.71 -16.63
N CYS A 372 13.82 -19.78 -15.93
CA CYS A 372 12.86 -20.71 -15.32
C CYS A 372 11.92 -19.97 -14.34
N LEU A 373 12.48 -19.11 -13.51
CA LEU A 373 11.73 -18.32 -12.53
C LEU A 373 10.95 -17.13 -13.15
N GLY A 374 11.11 -16.88 -14.46
CA GLY A 374 10.45 -15.75 -15.14
C GLY A 374 10.95 -14.38 -14.67
N HIS A 375 12.20 -14.25 -14.26
CA HIS A 375 12.80 -12.95 -13.93
C HIS A 375 13.18 -12.19 -15.21
N SER A 376 13.06 -10.84 -15.16
CA SER A 376 13.55 -9.99 -16.25
C SER A 376 15.07 -9.87 -16.16
N TRP A 377 15.75 -10.22 -17.25
CA TRP A 377 17.22 -10.17 -17.35
C TRP A 377 17.73 -8.87 -17.99
N SER A 378 17.03 -7.76 -17.87
CA SER A 378 17.20 -6.58 -18.72
C SER A 378 18.32 -5.61 -18.34
N LYS A 379 19.11 -5.84 -17.28
CA LYS A 379 20.13 -4.87 -16.82
C LYS A 379 21.46 -4.91 -17.58
N GLN A 380 21.74 -5.97 -18.34
CA GLN A 380 22.96 -6.05 -19.15
C GLN A 380 22.65 -5.85 -20.64
N VAL A 381 23.41 -4.99 -21.31
CA VAL A 381 23.25 -4.72 -22.76
C VAL A 381 23.34 -6.03 -23.56
N THR A 382 24.27 -6.90 -23.22
CA THR A 382 24.47 -8.22 -23.85
C THR A 382 23.25 -9.14 -23.76
N ALA A 383 22.42 -9.01 -22.74
CA ALA A 383 21.21 -9.84 -22.58
C ALA A 383 20.17 -9.62 -23.71
N ARG A 384 20.23 -8.49 -24.41
CA ARG A 384 19.35 -8.18 -25.54
C ARG A 384 19.68 -8.99 -26.80
N TYR A 385 20.90 -9.47 -26.91
CA TYR A 385 21.39 -10.19 -28.09
C TYR A 385 21.28 -11.71 -27.98
N ILE A 386 20.93 -12.23 -26.78
CA ILE A 386 20.90 -13.66 -26.55
C ILE A 386 19.44 -14.08 -26.33
N ALA A 387 18.88 -14.77 -27.29
CA ALA A 387 17.56 -15.39 -27.17
C ALA A 387 17.52 -16.42 -26.02
N ALA A 388 16.35 -16.61 -25.42
CA ALA A 388 16.14 -17.71 -24.49
C ALA A 388 16.22 -19.05 -25.27
N ASP A 389 17.03 -19.98 -24.77
CA ASP A 389 17.07 -21.36 -25.33
C ASP A 389 16.16 -22.23 -24.48
N GLN A 390 15.00 -22.60 -25.03
CA GLN A 390 14.00 -23.41 -24.33
C GLN A 390 14.59 -24.76 -23.87
N ARG A 391 15.47 -25.37 -24.65
CA ARG A 391 16.12 -26.63 -24.27
C ARG A 391 16.91 -26.52 -22.97
N LYS A 392 17.53 -25.36 -22.71
CA LYS A 392 18.25 -25.12 -21.44
C LYS A 392 17.29 -25.00 -20.26
N ILE A 393 16.12 -24.38 -20.48
CA ILE A 393 15.07 -24.29 -19.46
C ILE A 393 14.54 -25.69 -19.16
N ASP A 394 14.19 -26.46 -20.18
CA ASP A 394 13.66 -27.80 -20.04
C ASP A 394 14.64 -28.73 -19.33
N ASN A 395 15.93 -28.71 -19.74
CA ASN A 395 16.98 -29.49 -19.07
C ASN A 395 17.19 -29.04 -17.61
N ALA A 396 17.15 -27.76 -17.31
CA ALA A 396 17.29 -27.26 -15.96
C ALA A 396 16.17 -27.74 -15.06
N VAL A 397 14.90 -27.62 -15.53
CA VAL A 397 13.73 -28.08 -14.77
C VAL A 397 13.79 -29.60 -14.58
N LYS A 398 14.08 -30.35 -15.64
CA LYS A 398 14.24 -31.80 -15.58
C LYS A 398 15.29 -32.22 -14.56
N ARG A 399 16.50 -31.68 -14.62
CA ARG A 399 17.60 -32.02 -13.70
C ARG A 399 17.23 -31.76 -12.24
N VAL A 400 16.59 -30.62 -11.92
CA VAL A 400 16.18 -30.31 -10.55
C VAL A 400 15.12 -31.29 -10.04
N VAL A 401 14.12 -31.59 -10.87
CA VAL A 401 13.02 -32.50 -10.48
C VAL A 401 13.54 -33.92 -10.30
N GLU A 402 14.33 -34.44 -11.26
CA GLU A 402 14.94 -35.77 -11.17
C GLU A 402 15.87 -35.90 -9.97
N PHE A 403 16.69 -34.88 -9.68
CA PHE A 403 17.59 -34.88 -8.52
C PHE A 403 16.81 -35.00 -7.19
N VAL A 404 15.70 -34.27 -7.04
CA VAL A 404 14.84 -34.40 -5.86
C VAL A 404 14.05 -35.72 -5.87
N ALA A 405 13.66 -36.22 -7.04
CA ALA A 405 13.00 -37.52 -7.17
C ALA A 405 13.93 -38.69 -6.80
N GLY A 406 15.25 -38.52 -6.88
CA GLY A 406 16.24 -39.57 -6.65
C GLY A 406 16.47 -40.44 -7.90
N LYS A 407 16.30 -39.86 -9.08
CA LYS A 407 16.49 -40.49 -10.39
C LYS A 407 17.81 -40.05 -11.02
#